data_31ff59b3f27fcd1c9c146c3916e1170b
#
_entry.id   31ff59b3f27fcd1c9c146c3916e1170b
#
_cell.length_a   1.000
_cell.length_b   1.000
_cell.length_c   1.000
_cell.angle_alpha   90.00
_cell.angle_beta   90.00
_cell.angle_gamma   90.00
#
_symmetry.space_group_name_H-M   'P 1'
#
loop_
_entity.id
_entity.type
_entity.pdbx_description
1 polymer ?
#
loop_
_entity_poly.entity_id
_entity_poly.type
_entity_poly.pdbx_seq_one_letter_code
_entity_poly.pdbx_strand_id
1 'polypeptide(L)'
;MPASCARLTPGALKHDQDGDHRSARVHAVKIAADSILARALGATEMQVNSLHHQAPNRIPETLRLTASAPDGIVEGLEWRGAEWWAVGVQWHPEELDGRWESGLFHAFVQEAAKKR
;
A
#
# COMPACT_ATOMS: atom_id res chain seq x y z
N MET A 1 -16.15 8.87 -7.10
CA MET A 1 -16.27 9.05 -5.65
C MET A 1 -14.95 8.72 -4.99
N PRO A 2 -14.46 9.60 -4.13
CA PRO A 2 -13.26 9.25 -3.37
C PRO A 2 -13.56 8.14 -2.38
N ALA A 3 -12.55 7.40 -1.99
CA ALA A 3 -12.67 6.43 -0.91
C ALA A 3 -12.95 7.16 0.40
N SER A 4 -13.83 6.62 1.22
CA SER A 4 -14.05 7.13 2.57
C SER A 4 -13.05 6.47 3.54
N CYS A 5 -12.74 7.16 4.62
CA CYS A 5 -11.83 6.65 5.65
C CYS A 5 -12.57 6.52 6.97
N ALA A 6 -12.12 5.59 7.78
CA ALA A 6 -12.63 5.38 9.13
C ALA A 6 -11.46 5.23 10.10
N ARG A 7 -11.69 5.58 11.36
CA ARG A 7 -10.73 5.29 12.42
C ARG A 7 -10.63 3.79 12.61
N LEU A 8 -9.41 3.34 12.92
CA LEU A 8 -9.18 1.93 13.23
C LEU A 8 -9.87 1.58 14.55
N THR A 9 -10.51 0.41 14.58
CA THR A 9 -11.26 -0.04 15.75
C THR A 9 -10.33 -0.50 16.86
N PRO A 10 -10.77 -0.41 18.14
CA PRO A 10 -10.04 -1.03 19.23
C PRO A 10 -9.85 -2.53 18.98
N GLY A 11 -8.67 -3.04 19.24
CA GLY A 11 -8.33 -4.44 19.00
C GLY A 11 -7.75 -4.73 17.63
N ALA A 12 -7.76 -3.78 16.70
CA ALA A 12 -7.06 -3.91 15.44
C ALA A 12 -5.54 -3.94 15.68
N LEU A 13 -4.79 -4.39 14.67
CA LEU A 13 -3.33 -4.30 14.71
C LEU A 13 -2.91 -2.84 14.89
N LYS A 14 -1.75 -2.63 15.52
CA LYS A 14 -1.24 -1.27 15.68
C LYS A 14 -0.76 -0.77 14.33
N HIS A 15 -1.48 0.19 13.77
CA HIS A 15 -1.17 0.81 12.48
C HIS A 15 -0.52 2.19 12.63
N ASP A 16 -0.41 2.70 13.85
CA ASP A 16 0.19 4.00 14.14
C ASP A 16 1.34 3.83 15.13
N GLN A 17 2.54 3.59 14.60
CA GLN A 17 3.72 3.38 15.43
C GLN A 17 4.41 4.70 15.78
N ASP A 18 5.25 4.65 16.82
CA ASP A 18 5.99 5.82 17.29
C ASP A 18 6.94 6.34 16.20
N GLY A 19 7.11 7.66 16.14
CA GLY A 19 7.97 8.31 15.17
C GLY A 19 9.41 7.82 15.19
N ASP A 20 9.91 7.39 16.36
CA ASP A 20 11.27 6.89 16.49
C ASP A 20 11.47 5.50 15.87
N HIS A 21 10.38 4.83 15.46
CA HIS A 21 10.40 3.48 14.92
C HIS A 21 9.79 3.40 13.52
N ARG A 22 9.90 4.48 12.75
CA ARG A 22 9.27 4.58 11.41
C ARG A 22 9.79 3.53 10.43
N SER A 23 11.04 3.08 10.61
CA SER A 23 11.63 2.07 9.73
C SER A 23 11.39 0.64 10.21
N ALA A 24 10.71 0.43 11.32
CA ALA A 24 10.40 -0.91 11.81
C ALA A 24 9.26 -1.53 11.01
N ARG A 25 9.44 -2.78 10.59
CA ARG A 25 8.39 -3.55 9.93
C ARG A 25 7.56 -4.24 11.03
N VAL A 26 6.27 -3.92 11.10
CA VAL A 26 5.44 -4.26 12.27
C VAL A 26 4.29 -5.22 11.96
N HIS A 27 3.82 -5.29 10.71
CA HIS A 27 2.80 -6.28 10.35
C HIS A 27 2.94 -6.69 8.88
N ALA A 28 2.29 -7.81 8.54
CA ALA A 28 2.30 -8.31 7.18
C ALA A 28 1.21 -7.63 6.34
N VAL A 29 1.42 -7.63 5.02
CA VAL A 29 0.36 -7.35 4.05
C VAL A 29 0.34 -8.47 3.02
N LYS A 30 -0.85 -8.82 2.56
CA LYS A 30 -1.05 -9.70 1.42
C LYS A 30 -1.42 -8.87 0.21
N ILE A 31 -0.77 -9.17 -0.91
CA ILE A 31 -0.86 -8.36 -2.13
C ILE A 31 -1.39 -9.23 -3.25
N ALA A 32 -2.36 -8.72 -4.01
CA ALA A 32 -2.93 -9.44 -5.15
C ALA A 32 -1.85 -9.72 -6.19
N ALA A 33 -1.68 -10.98 -6.57
CA ALA A 33 -0.55 -11.43 -7.39
C ALA A 33 -0.52 -10.80 -8.78
N ASP A 34 -1.67 -10.44 -9.33
CA ASP A 34 -1.79 -9.84 -10.66
C ASP A 34 -1.82 -8.31 -10.64
N SER A 35 -1.58 -7.70 -9.49
CA SER A 35 -1.60 -6.25 -9.34
C SER A 35 -0.31 -5.60 -9.82
N ILE A 36 -0.40 -4.30 -10.15
CA ILE A 36 0.79 -3.48 -10.44
C ILE A 36 1.71 -3.48 -9.23
N LEU A 37 1.13 -3.37 -8.04
CA LEU A 37 1.89 -3.33 -6.79
C LEU A 37 2.72 -4.60 -6.61
N ALA A 38 2.14 -5.78 -6.82
CA ALA A 38 2.87 -7.05 -6.68
C ALA A 38 4.02 -7.14 -7.67
N ARG A 39 3.81 -6.71 -8.91
CA ARG A 39 4.87 -6.72 -9.93
C ARG A 39 5.98 -5.75 -9.58
N ALA A 40 5.63 -4.56 -9.09
CA ALA A 40 6.62 -3.54 -8.72
C ALA A 40 7.45 -3.97 -7.52
N LEU A 41 6.81 -4.54 -6.50
CA LEU A 41 7.50 -5.00 -5.30
C LEU A 41 8.27 -6.32 -5.52
N GLY A 42 7.80 -7.16 -6.44
CA GLY A 42 8.35 -8.49 -6.63
C GLY A 42 7.94 -9.47 -5.55
N ALA A 43 6.79 -9.24 -4.90
CA ALA A 43 6.31 -10.07 -3.80
C ALA A 43 4.78 -9.97 -3.68
N THR A 44 4.17 -11.01 -3.12
CA THR A 44 2.73 -11.05 -2.83
C THR A 44 2.45 -11.05 -1.32
N GLU A 45 3.49 -11.04 -0.52
CA GLU A 45 3.37 -10.92 0.94
C GLU A 45 4.67 -10.35 1.48
N MET A 46 4.57 -9.38 2.39
CA MET A 46 5.75 -8.80 3.01
C MET A 46 5.38 -8.10 4.31
N GLN A 47 6.38 -7.84 5.14
CA GLN A 47 6.22 -7.04 6.35
C GLN A 47 6.42 -5.57 6.01
N VAL A 48 5.60 -4.71 6.60
CA VAL A 48 5.64 -3.27 6.33
C VAL A 48 5.62 -2.48 7.64
N ASN A 49 6.01 -1.19 7.56
CA ASN A 49 5.82 -0.25 8.64
C ASN A 49 4.38 0.26 8.66
N SER A 50 3.99 0.96 9.71
CA SER A 50 2.63 1.45 9.81
C SER A 50 2.59 2.74 10.62
N LEU A 51 2.13 3.82 9.98
CA LEU A 51 2.15 5.18 10.54
C LEU A 51 0.80 5.87 10.35
N HIS A 52 -0.30 5.10 10.26
CA HIS A 52 -1.61 5.66 10.01
C HIS A 52 -2.59 5.26 11.12
N HIS A 53 -3.59 6.11 11.37
CA HIS A 53 -4.65 5.88 12.34
C HIS A 53 -6.04 5.82 11.69
N GLN A 54 -6.09 5.91 10.35
CA GLN A 54 -7.30 5.76 9.55
C GLN A 54 -7.01 4.84 8.37
N ALA A 55 -8.04 4.27 7.79
CA ALA A 55 -7.91 3.40 6.62
C ALA A 55 -9.13 3.57 5.72
N PRO A 56 -9.00 3.27 4.42
CA PRO A 56 -10.15 3.27 3.53
C PRO A 56 -11.24 2.34 4.05
N ASN A 57 -12.46 2.83 4.08
CA ASN A 57 -13.62 2.10 4.58
C ASN A 57 -14.54 1.65 3.44
N ARG A 58 -14.69 2.52 2.44
CA ARG A 58 -15.51 2.24 1.27
C ARG A 58 -14.66 2.52 0.03
N ILE A 59 -14.58 1.53 -0.87
CA ILE A 59 -13.73 1.59 -2.05
C ILE A 59 -14.60 1.85 -3.28
N PRO A 60 -14.39 2.95 -4.04
CA PRO A 60 -15.09 3.17 -5.30
C PRO A 60 -14.79 2.07 -6.31
N GLU A 61 -15.73 1.81 -7.22
CA GLU A 61 -15.55 0.77 -8.23
C GLU A 61 -14.39 1.04 -9.18
N THR A 62 -13.99 2.30 -9.32
CA THR A 62 -12.85 2.69 -10.16
C THR A 62 -11.51 2.26 -9.59
N LEU A 63 -11.47 1.91 -8.30
CA LEU A 63 -10.26 1.45 -7.63
C LEU A 63 -10.37 -0.03 -7.28
N ARG A 64 -9.24 -0.70 -7.28
CA ARG A 64 -9.13 -2.10 -6.91
C ARG A 64 -8.34 -2.21 -5.62
N LEU A 65 -8.84 -2.99 -4.67
CA LEU A 65 -8.10 -3.35 -3.46
C LEU A 65 -6.99 -4.32 -3.84
N THR A 66 -5.75 -3.96 -3.56
CA THR A 66 -4.59 -4.75 -3.96
C THR A 66 -3.79 -5.29 -2.79
N ALA A 67 -3.95 -4.74 -1.60
CA ALA A 67 -3.23 -5.21 -0.42
C ALA A 67 -4.08 -5.04 0.83
N SER A 68 -3.94 -5.97 1.77
CA SER A 68 -4.65 -5.92 3.05
C SER A 68 -3.77 -6.47 4.17
N ALA A 69 -3.97 -5.94 5.38
CA ALA A 69 -3.35 -6.46 6.60
C ALA A 69 -4.16 -7.66 7.12
N PRO A 70 -3.59 -8.47 8.04
CA PRO A 70 -4.29 -9.64 8.58
C PRO A 70 -5.60 -9.32 9.28
N ASP A 71 -5.77 -8.10 9.80
CA ASP A 71 -7.01 -7.64 10.44
C ASP A 71 -8.06 -7.12 9.44
N GLY A 72 -7.78 -7.25 8.13
CA GLY A 72 -8.71 -6.82 7.08
C GLY A 72 -8.60 -5.36 6.70
N ILE A 73 -7.70 -4.59 7.31
CA ILE A 73 -7.50 -3.19 6.98
C ILE A 73 -6.89 -3.08 5.58
N VAL A 74 -7.46 -2.19 4.76
CA VAL A 74 -6.98 -1.94 3.40
C VAL A 74 -5.63 -1.24 3.45
N GLU A 75 -4.64 -1.81 2.76
CA GLU A 75 -3.28 -1.29 2.73
C GLU A 75 -2.84 -0.87 1.33
N GLY A 76 -3.55 -1.28 0.29
CA GLY A 76 -3.20 -0.91 -1.08
C GLY A 76 -4.40 -0.82 -1.99
N LEU A 77 -4.36 0.15 -2.89
CA LEU A 77 -5.38 0.40 -3.92
C LEU A 77 -4.69 0.75 -5.23
N GLU A 78 -5.33 0.43 -6.35
CA GLU A 78 -4.86 0.90 -7.65
C GLU A 78 -6.03 1.18 -8.58
N TRP A 79 -5.80 2.02 -9.62
CA TRP A 79 -6.77 2.34 -10.66
C TRP A 79 -7.03 1.10 -11.50
N ARG A 80 -8.30 0.80 -11.77
CA ARG A 80 -8.68 -0.41 -12.52
C ARG A 80 -8.42 -0.30 -14.01
N GLY A 81 -8.50 0.90 -14.56
CA GLY A 81 -8.35 1.10 -15.99
C GLY A 81 -6.89 1.04 -16.43
N ALA A 82 -6.67 0.94 -17.74
CA ALA A 82 -5.33 0.89 -18.33
C ALA A 82 -4.77 2.28 -18.62
N GLU A 83 -5.59 3.32 -18.53
CA GLU A 83 -5.19 4.67 -18.93
C GLU A 83 -4.27 5.36 -17.92
N TRP A 84 -4.29 4.94 -16.66
CA TRP A 84 -3.47 5.53 -15.60
C TRP A 84 -2.71 4.47 -14.83
N TRP A 85 -1.46 4.78 -14.50
CA TRP A 85 -0.69 4.04 -13.53
C TRP A 85 -0.83 4.78 -12.20
N ALA A 86 -1.78 4.34 -11.36
CA ALA A 86 -2.05 4.96 -10.07
C ALA A 86 -2.11 3.87 -9.00
N VAL A 87 -1.18 3.94 -8.06
CA VAL A 87 -1.02 2.96 -6.98
C VAL A 87 -0.92 3.71 -5.66
N GLY A 88 -1.74 3.33 -4.69
CA GLY A 88 -1.70 3.89 -3.35
C GLY A 88 -1.39 2.81 -2.33
N VAL A 89 -0.59 3.14 -1.34
CA VAL A 89 -0.29 2.26 -0.21
C VAL A 89 -0.45 3.03 1.09
N GLN A 90 -0.82 2.31 2.17
CA GLN A 90 -1.01 2.92 3.48
C GLN A 90 0.29 2.97 4.28
N TRP A 91 1.21 2.04 4.04
CA TRP A 91 2.51 2.09 4.73
C TRP A 91 3.41 3.16 4.10
N HIS A 92 4.54 3.38 4.70
CA HIS A 92 5.48 4.40 4.26
C HIS A 92 6.75 3.76 3.70
N PRO A 93 6.75 3.37 2.41
CA PRO A 93 7.92 2.71 1.80
C PRO A 93 9.16 3.61 1.77
N GLU A 94 8.98 4.93 1.79
CA GLU A 94 10.11 5.86 1.82
C GLU A 94 10.94 5.75 3.10
N GLU A 95 10.36 5.19 4.19
CA GLU A 95 11.05 4.98 5.46
C GLU A 95 11.67 3.58 5.56
N LEU A 96 11.49 2.76 4.52
CA LEU A 96 11.99 1.40 4.47
C LEU A 96 13.13 1.32 3.45
N ASP A 97 14.12 0.48 3.73
CA ASP A 97 15.29 0.33 2.89
C ASP A 97 15.45 -1.15 2.52
N GLY A 98 14.88 -1.52 1.39
CA GLY A 98 14.93 -2.89 0.93
C GLY A 98 14.66 -3.01 -0.56
N ARG A 99 14.86 -4.24 -1.09
CA ARG A 99 14.68 -4.51 -2.52
C ARG A 99 13.24 -4.30 -2.98
N TRP A 100 12.28 -4.58 -2.09
CA TRP A 100 10.85 -4.40 -2.44
C TRP A 100 10.53 -2.92 -2.66
N GLU A 101 10.97 -2.07 -1.75
CA GLU A 101 10.74 -0.63 -1.84
C GLU A 101 11.49 -0.04 -3.03
N SER A 102 12.72 -0.48 -3.26
CA SER A 102 13.51 -0.06 -4.43
C SER A 102 12.79 -0.43 -5.72
N GLY A 103 12.20 -1.62 -5.79
CA GLY A 103 11.41 -2.07 -6.95
C GLY A 103 10.20 -1.18 -7.19
N LEU A 104 9.50 -0.79 -6.14
CA LEU A 104 8.33 0.07 -6.24
C LEU A 104 8.71 1.45 -6.80
N PHE A 105 9.73 2.09 -6.25
CA PHE A 105 10.16 3.40 -6.73
C PHE A 105 10.74 3.34 -8.14
N HIS A 106 11.45 2.27 -8.47
CA HIS A 106 11.97 2.06 -9.82
C HIS A 106 10.82 1.95 -10.84
N ALA A 107 9.78 1.18 -10.51
CA ALA A 107 8.60 1.04 -11.37
C ALA A 107 7.91 2.39 -11.61
N PHE A 108 7.79 3.20 -10.56
CA PHE A 108 7.21 4.53 -10.66
C PHE A 108 8.04 5.43 -11.58
N VAL A 109 9.35 5.45 -11.42
CA VAL A 109 10.25 6.26 -12.25
C VAL A 109 10.17 5.83 -13.71
N GLN A 110 10.16 4.52 -13.97
CA GLN A 110 10.02 4.01 -15.35
C GLN A 110 8.70 4.44 -15.98
N GLU A 111 7.61 4.40 -15.22
CA GLU A 111 6.30 4.81 -15.72
C GLU A 111 6.27 6.31 -15.99
N ALA A 112 6.85 7.12 -15.11
CA ALA A 112 6.91 8.56 -15.26
C ALA A 112 7.75 8.98 -16.47
N ALA A 113 8.74 8.17 -16.84
CA ALA A 113 9.61 8.45 -17.99
C ALA A 113 8.97 8.14 -19.35
N LYS A 114 7.85 7.40 -19.36
CA LYS A 114 7.15 7.09 -20.62
C LYS A 114 6.55 8.37 -21.19
N LYS A 115 6.63 8.51 -22.51
CA LYS A 115 5.97 9.63 -23.20
C LYS A 115 4.48 9.35 -23.27
N ARG A 116 3.68 10.35 -22.99
CA ARG A 116 2.23 10.28 -23.04
C ARG A 116 1.69 11.05 -24.25
#